data_6d25a28c192a22f95c194bfc121b12b2
#
_entry.id   6d25a28c192a22f95c194bfc121b12b2
#
_cell.length_a   1.000
_cell.length_b   1.000
_cell.length_c   1.000
_cell.angle_alpha   90.00
_cell.angle_beta   90.00
_cell.angle_gamma   90.00
#
_symmetry.space_group_name_H-M   'P 1'
#
loop_
_entity.id
_entity.type
_entity.pdbx_description
1 polymer ?
#
loop_
_entity_poly.entity_id
_entity_poly.type
_entity_poly.pdbx_seq_one_letter_code
_entity_poly.pdbx_strand_id
1 'polypeptide(L)'
;MLKDIVKNLKPSSTLKINEVSKRLEEKGNKIFKFGFGQSPFQVPTDIVNKLKDNAYRNKYMPMQGLEKLRKSIDKYTSTQKGYNYISDNVIIGPGSKELMFLLHVMFDGEIILPAPSWVSYAPQAILGRN
;
A
#
# COMPACT_ATOMS: atom_id res chain seq x y z
N MET A 1 -18.35 1.32 -20.67
CA MET A 1 -19.10 0.24 -19.98
C MET A 1 -18.18 -0.39 -18.95
N LEU A 2 -18.63 -0.60 -17.70
CA LEU A 2 -17.80 -1.26 -16.68
C LEU A 2 -17.89 -2.80 -16.85
N LYS A 3 -16.77 -3.48 -16.59
CA LYS A 3 -16.75 -4.96 -16.52
C LYS A 3 -17.70 -5.43 -15.39
N ASP A 4 -18.37 -6.56 -15.59
CA ASP A 4 -19.32 -7.09 -14.60
C ASP A 4 -18.66 -7.45 -13.27
N ILE A 5 -17.42 -7.90 -13.31
CA ILE A 5 -16.62 -8.14 -12.12
C ILE A 5 -16.47 -6.88 -11.23
N VAL A 6 -16.39 -5.70 -11.84
CA VAL A 6 -16.28 -4.42 -11.11
C VAL A 6 -17.63 -4.04 -10.47
N LYS A 7 -18.74 -4.33 -11.14
CA LYS A 7 -20.09 -4.04 -10.63
C LYS A 7 -20.41 -4.83 -9.35
N ASN A 8 -19.82 -6.01 -9.22
CA ASN A 8 -20.04 -6.93 -8.09
C ASN A 8 -19.08 -6.72 -6.91
N LEU A 9 -18.11 -5.81 -7.03
CA LEU A 9 -17.20 -5.48 -5.93
C LEU A 9 -17.93 -4.74 -4.81
N LYS A 10 -17.78 -5.23 -3.59
CA LYS A 10 -18.29 -4.54 -2.40
C LYS A 10 -17.42 -3.35 -2.04
N PRO A 11 -18.00 -2.24 -1.53
CA PRO A 11 -17.24 -1.14 -0.98
C PRO A 11 -16.29 -1.59 0.13
N SER A 12 -15.16 -0.90 0.28
CA SER A 12 -14.19 -1.19 1.35
C SER A 12 -14.85 -1.05 2.73
N SER A 13 -14.81 -2.11 3.53
CA SER A 13 -15.36 -2.12 4.88
C SER A 13 -14.68 -1.10 5.80
N THR A 14 -13.38 -0.85 5.63
CA THR A 14 -12.63 0.14 6.40
C THR A 14 -13.09 1.56 6.10
N LEU A 15 -13.36 1.90 4.84
CA LEU A 15 -13.92 3.21 4.46
C LEU A 15 -15.32 3.38 5.03
N LYS A 16 -16.17 2.36 4.90
CA LYS A 16 -17.52 2.38 5.44
C LYS A 16 -17.55 2.58 6.96
N ILE A 17 -16.69 1.89 7.71
CA ILE A 17 -16.57 2.06 9.16
C ILE A 17 -16.14 3.48 9.51
N ASN A 18 -15.22 4.08 8.76
CA ASN A 18 -14.77 5.44 9.00
C ASN A 18 -15.90 6.47 8.76
N GLU A 19 -16.68 6.31 7.68
CA GLU A 19 -17.83 7.16 7.38
C GLU A 19 -18.92 7.05 8.47
N VAL A 20 -19.20 5.84 8.93
CA VAL A 20 -20.18 5.60 10.04
C VAL A 20 -19.67 6.24 11.32
N SER A 21 -18.39 6.08 11.66
CA SER A 21 -17.77 6.67 12.84
C SER A 21 -17.90 8.20 12.84
N LYS A 22 -17.57 8.82 11.70
CA LYS A 22 -17.69 10.28 11.53
C LYS A 22 -19.14 10.75 11.73
N ARG A 23 -20.09 10.06 11.14
CA ARG A 23 -21.52 10.36 11.24
C ARG A 23 -22.05 10.25 12.69
N LEU A 24 -21.53 9.29 13.46
CA LEU A 24 -21.89 9.12 14.87
C LEU A 24 -21.26 10.21 15.75
N GLU A 25 -20.03 10.63 15.48
CA GLU A 25 -19.39 11.76 16.16
C GLU A 25 -20.17 13.07 15.93
N GLU A 26 -20.60 13.33 14.69
CA GLU A 26 -21.42 14.50 14.34
C GLU A 26 -22.76 14.52 15.11
N LYS A 27 -23.25 13.36 15.55
CA LYS A 27 -24.44 13.22 16.43
C LYS A 27 -24.12 13.31 17.91
N GLY A 28 -22.89 13.67 18.29
CA GLY A 28 -22.46 13.82 19.68
C GLY A 28 -22.04 12.53 20.38
N ASN A 29 -21.91 11.41 19.68
CA ASN A 29 -21.45 10.17 20.28
C ASN A 29 -19.92 10.16 20.45
N LYS A 30 -19.43 9.66 21.58
CA LYS A 30 -18.01 9.41 21.78
C LYS A 30 -17.61 8.12 21.07
N ILE A 31 -16.77 8.22 20.04
CA ILE A 31 -16.34 7.09 19.23
C ILE A 31 -14.84 6.82 19.41
N PHE A 32 -14.50 5.56 19.66
CA PHE A 32 -13.12 5.07 19.67
C PHE A 32 -12.82 4.43 18.30
N LYS A 33 -11.95 5.06 17.48
CA LYS A 33 -11.68 4.67 16.11
C LYS A 33 -10.57 3.62 16.02
N PHE A 34 -10.93 2.39 15.77
CA PHE A 34 -10.00 1.28 15.50
C PHE A 34 -10.07 0.76 14.05
N GLY A 35 -10.71 1.52 13.15
CA GLY A 35 -10.95 1.12 11.77
C GLY A 35 -9.74 1.23 10.85
N PHE A 36 -8.77 2.09 11.16
CA PHE A 36 -7.54 2.26 10.39
C PHE A 36 -6.31 1.97 11.25
N GLY A 37 -5.36 1.23 10.68
CA GLY A 37 -4.03 1.06 11.25
C GLY A 37 -3.12 2.26 10.99
N GLN A 38 -3.63 3.48 11.20
CA GLN A 38 -2.84 4.70 11.02
C GLN A 38 -1.98 4.96 12.24
N SER A 39 -0.68 5.23 12.03
CA SER A 39 0.22 5.60 13.11
C SER A 39 -0.25 6.90 13.79
N PRO A 40 -0.34 6.93 15.13
CA PRO A 40 -0.64 8.15 15.87
C PRO A 40 0.56 9.10 15.97
N PHE A 41 1.75 8.65 15.61
CA PHE A 41 2.98 9.42 15.67
C PHE A 41 3.14 10.30 14.44
N GLN A 42 3.69 11.47 14.62
CA GLN A 42 4.06 12.35 13.53
C GLN A 42 5.23 11.76 12.72
N VAL A 43 5.34 12.16 11.46
CA VAL A 43 6.49 11.81 10.63
C VAL A 43 7.75 12.42 11.27
N PRO A 44 8.85 11.66 11.44
CA PRO A 44 10.09 12.18 11.99
C PRO A 44 10.58 13.44 11.26
N THR A 45 11.05 14.42 11.99
CA THR A 45 11.45 15.74 11.47
C THR A 45 12.50 15.63 10.35
N ASP A 46 13.44 14.69 10.46
CA ASP A 46 14.46 14.47 9.44
C ASP A 46 13.87 14.04 8.09
N ILE A 47 12.81 13.20 8.13
CA ILE A 47 12.08 12.78 6.92
C ILE A 47 11.36 13.98 6.31
N VAL A 48 10.67 14.78 7.14
CA VAL A 48 9.98 15.99 6.69
C VAL A 48 10.95 16.97 6.04
N ASN A 49 12.10 17.21 6.65
CA ASN A 49 13.12 18.11 6.11
C ASN A 49 13.69 17.59 4.80
N LYS A 50 13.99 16.28 4.71
CA LYS A 50 14.45 15.68 3.45
C LYS A 50 13.42 15.80 2.32
N LEU A 51 12.14 15.67 2.62
CA LEU A 51 11.09 15.91 1.62
C LEU A 51 11.10 17.36 1.15
N LYS A 52 11.15 18.33 2.08
CA LYS A 52 11.23 19.77 1.75
C LYS A 52 12.44 20.09 0.88
N ASP A 53 13.62 19.59 1.26
CA ASP A 53 14.89 19.81 0.56
C ASP A 53 14.91 19.21 -0.87
N ASN A 54 14.02 18.29 -1.18
CA ASN A 54 13.99 17.59 -2.46
C ASN A 54 12.68 17.81 -3.24
N ALA A 55 11.73 18.57 -2.71
CA ALA A 55 10.42 18.79 -3.33
C ALA A 55 10.48 19.46 -4.71
N TYR A 56 11.55 20.20 -5.01
CA TYR A 56 11.77 20.85 -6.29
C TYR A 56 12.23 19.90 -7.41
N ARG A 57 12.61 18.67 -7.09
CA ARG A 57 13.11 17.70 -8.07
C ARG A 57 11.96 17.18 -8.92
N ASN A 58 12.00 17.48 -10.22
CA ASN A 58 10.95 17.16 -11.18
C ASN A 58 11.38 16.19 -12.29
N LYS A 59 12.59 15.60 -12.18
CA LYS A 59 13.10 14.67 -13.20
C LYS A 59 12.42 13.31 -13.07
N TYR A 60 12.16 12.69 -14.20
CA TYR A 60 11.71 11.30 -14.23
C TYR A 60 12.73 10.38 -13.57
N MET A 61 12.22 9.41 -12.85
CA MET A 61 13.01 8.40 -12.19
C MET A 61 13.14 7.14 -13.08
N PRO A 62 14.18 6.31 -12.87
CA PRO A 62 14.20 4.98 -13.46
C PRO A 62 12.92 4.19 -13.13
N MET A 63 12.47 3.33 -14.04
CA MET A 63 11.23 2.55 -13.88
C MET A 63 11.18 1.75 -12.58
N GLN A 64 12.28 1.19 -12.14
CA GLN A 64 12.39 0.48 -10.86
C GLN A 64 12.49 1.39 -9.63
N GLY A 65 12.59 2.71 -9.83
CA GLY A 65 12.81 3.69 -8.77
C GLY A 65 14.29 4.03 -8.53
N LEU A 66 14.52 4.91 -7.56
CA LEU A 66 15.85 5.45 -7.26
C LEU A 66 16.82 4.34 -6.82
N GLU A 67 17.89 4.14 -7.57
CA GLU A 67 18.90 3.09 -7.31
C GLU A 67 19.45 3.15 -5.87
N LYS A 68 19.76 4.36 -5.38
CA LYS A 68 20.25 4.55 -4.01
C LYS A 68 19.25 4.04 -2.96
N LEU A 69 17.95 4.24 -3.19
CA LEU A 69 16.90 3.74 -2.30
C LEU A 69 16.80 2.20 -2.39
N ARG A 70 16.83 1.64 -3.60
CA ARG A 70 16.80 0.19 -3.81
C ARG A 70 17.97 -0.50 -3.11
N LYS A 71 19.20 0.03 -3.23
CA LYS A 71 20.38 -0.46 -2.51
C LYS A 71 20.26 -0.35 -0.99
N SER A 72 19.62 0.70 -0.48
CA SER A 72 19.38 0.85 0.95
C SER A 72 18.37 -0.16 1.48
N ILE A 73 17.31 -0.45 0.70
CA ILE A 73 16.32 -1.46 1.02
C ILE A 73 16.95 -2.85 1.00
N ASP A 74 17.72 -3.17 -0.03
CA ASP A 74 18.48 -4.41 -0.15
C ASP A 74 19.34 -4.63 1.11
N LYS A 75 20.19 -3.68 1.46
CA LYS A 75 21.04 -3.74 2.65
C LYS A 75 20.23 -3.96 3.92
N TYR A 76 19.16 -3.20 4.12
CA TYR A 76 18.29 -3.32 5.30
C TYR A 76 17.64 -4.70 5.37
N THR A 77 17.06 -5.16 4.28
CA THR A 77 16.32 -6.43 4.24
C THR A 77 17.25 -7.63 4.40
N SER A 78 18.42 -7.60 3.75
CA SER A 78 19.43 -8.65 3.88
C SER A 78 19.93 -8.77 5.32
N THR A 79 20.15 -7.64 6.01
CA THR A 79 20.57 -7.63 7.41
C THR A 79 19.49 -8.20 8.34
N GLN A 80 18.22 -7.90 8.09
CA GLN A 80 17.11 -8.31 8.97
C GLN A 80 16.67 -9.77 8.75
N LYS A 81 16.78 -10.26 7.53
CA LYS A 81 16.17 -11.54 7.12
C LYS A 81 17.20 -12.66 6.87
N GLY A 82 18.49 -12.37 6.87
CA GLY A 82 19.54 -13.34 6.59
C GLY A 82 19.56 -13.88 5.16
N TYR A 83 18.86 -13.22 4.22
CA TYR A 83 18.86 -13.56 2.80
C TYR A 83 19.70 -12.56 2.02
N ASN A 84 20.37 -13.05 0.97
CA ASN A 84 21.07 -12.17 0.03
C ASN A 84 20.07 -11.66 -1.00
N TYR A 85 19.53 -10.47 -0.76
CA TYR A 85 18.78 -9.74 -1.78
C TYR A 85 19.77 -8.99 -2.68
N ILE A 86 19.34 -8.67 -3.88
CA ILE A 86 20.06 -7.77 -4.78
C ILE A 86 19.15 -6.59 -5.13
N SER A 87 19.73 -5.41 -5.26
CA SER A 87 18.97 -4.18 -5.52
C SER A 87 18.11 -4.26 -6.79
N ASP A 88 18.46 -5.14 -7.74
CA ASP A 88 17.70 -5.35 -8.97
C ASP A 88 16.38 -6.11 -8.75
N ASN A 89 16.24 -6.78 -7.62
CA ASN A 89 14.99 -7.41 -7.21
C ASN A 89 14.07 -6.48 -6.41
N VAL A 90 14.41 -5.19 -6.31
CA VAL A 90 13.63 -4.19 -5.59
C VAL A 90 12.97 -3.23 -6.57
N ILE A 91 11.66 -3.07 -6.46
CA ILE A 91 10.87 -2.08 -7.21
C ILE A 91 10.26 -1.10 -6.23
N ILE A 92 10.38 0.19 -6.53
CA ILE A 92 9.79 1.27 -5.75
C ILE A 92 8.51 1.76 -6.44
N GLY A 93 7.45 1.88 -5.69
CA GLY A 93 6.16 2.40 -6.17
C GLY A 93 5.47 3.25 -5.11
N PRO A 94 4.33 3.87 -5.44
CA PRO A 94 3.58 4.75 -4.53
C PRO A 94 2.80 3.97 -3.47
N GLY A 95 3.43 2.94 -2.93
CA GLY A 95 2.92 2.06 -1.89
C GLY A 95 2.79 0.61 -2.33
N SER A 96 2.96 -0.31 -1.36
CA SER A 96 2.91 -1.76 -1.61
C SER A 96 1.57 -2.24 -2.17
N LYS A 97 0.48 -1.53 -1.87
CA LYS A 97 -0.86 -1.88 -2.36
C LYS A 97 -0.96 -1.83 -3.88
N GLU A 98 -0.37 -0.82 -4.52
CA GLU A 98 -0.31 -0.71 -5.97
C GLU A 98 0.60 -1.77 -6.57
N LEU A 99 1.79 -1.95 -6.01
CA LEU A 99 2.72 -2.97 -6.47
C LEU A 99 2.12 -4.38 -6.39
N MET A 100 1.39 -4.69 -5.33
CA MET A 100 0.67 -5.97 -5.23
C MET A 100 -0.42 -6.12 -6.28
N PHE A 101 -1.16 -5.05 -6.59
CA PHE A 101 -2.16 -5.09 -7.65
C PHE A 101 -1.50 -5.37 -9.01
N LEU A 102 -0.38 -4.73 -9.32
CA LEU A 102 0.37 -4.99 -10.54
C LEU A 102 0.87 -6.45 -10.62
N LEU A 103 1.34 -7.01 -9.51
CA LEU A 103 1.70 -8.43 -9.43
C LEU A 103 0.49 -9.34 -9.75
N HIS A 104 -0.68 -9.06 -9.19
CA HIS A 104 -1.89 -9.84 -9.46
C HIS A 104 -2.32 -9.76 -10.93
N VAL A 105 -2.10 -8.61 -11.58
CA VAL A 105 -2.40 -8.44 -13.02
C VAL A 105 -1.43 -9.21 -13.92
N MET A 106 -0.15 -9.30 -13.49
CA MET A 106 0.90 -9.97 -14.27
C MET A 106 0.98 -11.48 -14.03
N PHE A 107 0.50 -11.94 -12.89
CA PHE A 107 0.64 -13.34 -12.47
C PHE A 107 -0.52 -14.18 -13.02
N ASP A 108 -0.17 -15.27 -13.68
CA ASP A 108 -1.12 -16.28 -14.13
C ASP A 108 -1.04 -17.50 -13.20
N GLY A 109 -2.10 -17.76 -12.45
CA GLY A 109 -2.14 -18.85 -11.49
C GLY A 109 -3.12 -18.62 -10.33
N GLU A 110 -3.09 -19.52 -9.36
CA GLU A 110 -3.91 -19.43 -8.16
C GLU A 110 -3.25 -18.55 -7.10
N ILE A 111 -4.07 -17.74 -6.43
CA ILE A 111 -3.64 -16.87 -5.34
C ILE A 111 -4.29 -17.36 -4.04
N ILE A 112 -3.44 -17.78 -3.09
CA ILE A 112 -3.87 -18.22 -1.77
C ILE A 112 -3.76 -17.03 -0.80
N LEU A 113 -4.89 -16.66 -0.20
CA LEU A 113 -4.97 -15.58 0.77
C LEU A 113 -5.23 -16.15 2.17
N PRO A 114 -4.24 -16.18 3.06
CA PRO A 114 -4.46 -16.59 4.45
C PRO A 114 -5.45 -15.62 5.13
N ALA A 115 -6.40 -16.15 5.89
CA ALA A 115 -7.34 -15.34 6.67
C ALA A 115 -6.95 -15.34 8.15
N PRO A 116 -7.09 -14.21 8.86
CA PRO A 116 -7.54 -12.90 8.37
C PRO A 116 -6.49 -12.17 7.52
N SER A 117 -6.91 -11.46 6.46
CA SER A 117 -6.03 -10.71 5.58
C SER A 117 -6.54 -9.28 5.35
N TRP A 118 -5.69 -8.44 4.78
CA TRP A 118 -6.06 -7.07 4.44
C TRP A 118 -7.19 -7.05 3.40
N VAL A 119 -8.18 -6.20 3.64
CA VAL A 119 -9.44 -6.12 2.86
C VAL A 119 -9.26 -5.89 1.36
N SER A 120 -8.11 -5.41 0.91
CA SER A 120 -7.86 -5.14 -0.50
C SER A 120 -7.33 -6.34 -1.28
N TYR A 121 -6.79 -7.37 -0.63
CA TYR A 121 -6.13 -8.47 -1.34
C TYR A 121 -7.09 -9.30 -2.18
N ALA A 122 -8.22 -9.71 -1.61
CA ALA A 122 -9.21 -10.47 -2.36
C ALA A 122 -9.79 -9.69 -3.56
N PRO A 123 -10.22 -8.41 -3.42
CA PRO A 123 -10.64 -7.61 -4.57
C PRO A 123 -9.55 -7.45 -5.64
N GLN A 124 -8.28 -7.29 -5.25
CA GLN A 124 -7.17 -7.18 -6.19
C GLN A 124 -6.94 -8.49 -6.95
N ALA A 125 -6.96 -9.63 -6.25
CA ALA A 125 -6.84 -10.95 -6.88
C ALA A 125 -7.98 -11.21 -7.87
N ILE A 126 -9.22 -10.85 -7.50
CA ILE A 126 -10.38 -10.96 -8.37
C ILE A 126 -10.23 -10.11 -9.63
N LEU A 127 -9.77 -8.86 -9.49
CA LEU A 127 -9.60 -7.93 -10.62
C LEU A 127 -8.42 -8.32 -11.52
N GLY A 128 -7.35 -8.90 -10.96
CA GLY A 128 -6.19 -9.38 -11.72
C GLY A 128 -6.49 -10.63 -12.54
N ARG A 129 -7.50 -11.40 -12.18
CA ARG A 129 -7.98 -12.56 -12.97
C ARG A 129 -8.86 -12.05 -14.10
N ASN A 130 -8.41 -12.21 -15.33
CA ASN A 130 -9.25 -12.00 -16.52
C ASN A 130 -10.09 -13.21 -16.82
#